data_1d26504990091429f06f2d6397424ec5
#
_entry.id   1d26504990091429f06f2d6397424ec5
#
_cell.length_a   1.000
_cell.length_b   1.000
_cell.length_c   1.000
_cell.angle_alpha   90.00
_cell.angle_beta   90.00
_cell.angle_gamma   90.00
#
_symmetry.space_group_name_H-M   'P 1'
#
loop_
_entity.id
_entity.type
_entity.pdbx_description
1 polymer ?
#
loop_
_entity_poly.entity_id
_entity_poly.type
_entity_poly.pdbx_seq_one_letter_code
_entity_poly.pdbx_strand_id
1 'polypeptide(L)'
;MSRLGESIVEALLKYNKEAWCRAFFKERRKCDVVENNMCKTFNSWILAARFKSIITMLEEIRVKVMKRMNQLRQFSEKWIIDVSPTTMDILRKNAEIADNCEVKFSGDLDFEIHDPPYKHVVDLKKKVCSCRSWQLKGIPCGHALTTIHYKDWVVESFVDHCYKKETYLKAS
;
A
#
# COMPACT_ATOMS: atom_id res chain seq x y z
N MET A 1 -9.17 -22.88 -29.64
CA MET A 1 -8.58 -21.87 -28.71
C MET A 1 -8.46 -22.34 -27.27
N SER A 2 -9.04 -23.45 -26.83
CA SER A 2 -9.05 -23.93 -25.44
C SER A 2 -7.72 -24.57 -24.96
N ARG A 3 -7.02 -25.31 -25.81
CA ARG A 3 -5.82 -26.09 -25.39
C ARG A 3 -4.58 -25.26 -24.96
N LEU A 4 -4.40 -24.07 -25.52
CA LEU A 4 -3.30 -23.18 -25.13
C LEU A 4 -3.53 -22.55 -23.76
N GLY A 5 -4.78 -22.29 -23.40
CA GLY A 5 -5.14 -21.75 -22.08
C GLY A 5 -4.93 -22.73 -20.94
N GLU A 6 -5.24 -24.01 -21.13
CA GLU A 6 -5.08 -25.06 -20.12
C GLU A 6 -3.60 -25.28 -19.78
N SER A 7 -2.73 -25.35 -20.79
CA SER A 7 -1.28 -25.52 -20.59
C SER A 7 -0.65 -24.33 -19.83
N ILE A 8 -1.10 -23.09 -20.08
CA ILE A 8 -0.61 -21.90 -19.36
C ILE A 8 -1.07 -21.92 -17.89
N VAL A 9 -2.33 -22.29 -17.64
CA VAL A 9 -2.87 -22.40 -16.28
C VAL A 9 -2.12 -23.46 -15.47
N GLU A 10 -1.89 -24.65 -16.05
CA GLU A 10 -1.12 -25.70 -15.41
C GLU A 10 0.33 -25.29 -15.11
N ALA A 11 0.97 -24.58 -16.04
CA ALA A 11 2.31 -24.04 -15.83
C ALA A 11 2.36 -23.00 -14.70
N LEU A 12 1.35 -22.11 -14.60
CA LEU A 12 1.24 -21.12 -13.54
C LEU A 12 0.93 -21.76 -12.17
N LEU A 13 0.11 -22.80 -12.13
CA LEU A 13 -0.24 -23.49 -10.89
C LEU A 13 0.92 -24.29 -10.28
N LYS A 14 1.97 -24.58 -11.04
CA LYS A 14 3.23 -25.16 -10.51
C LYS A 14 3.99 -24.19 -9.61
N TYR A 15 3.77 -22.88 -9.77
CA TYR A 15 4.39 -21.87 -8.92
C TYR A 15 3.48 -21.55 -7.73
N ASN A 16 4.11 -21.25 -6.60
CA ASN A 16 3.35 -20.86 -5.40
C ASN A 16 2.55 -19.59 -5.67
N LYS A 17 1.22 -19.74 -5.79
CA LYS A 17 0.30 -18.62 -6.06
C LYS A 17 0.32 -17.52 -5.00
N GLU A 18 0.73 -17.84 -3.76
CA GLU A 18 0.88 -16.85 -2.69
C GLU A 18 2.02 -15.85 -2.96
N ALA A 19 2.95 -16.20 -3.85
CA ALA A 19 4.09 -15.35 -4.18
C ALA A 19 3.79 -14.30 -5.26
N TRP A 20 2.84 -14.57 -6.16
CA TRP A 20 2.59 -13.71 -7.33
C TRP A 20 1.13 -13.27 -7.52
N CYS A 21 0.16 -13.96 -6.91
CA CYS A 21 -1.24 -13.60 -7.06
C CYS A 21 -1.72 -12.74 -5.87
N ARG A 22 -2.12 -11.51 -6.17
CA ARG A 22 -2.58 -10.52 -5.18
C ARG A 22 -3.72 -11.05 -4.29
N ALA A 23 -4.58 -11.93 -4.81
CA ALA A 23 -5.68 -12.54 -4.06
C ALA A 23 -5.20 -13.32 -2.82
N PHE A 24 -3.96 -13.82 -2.83
CA PHE A 24 -3.37 -14.61 -1.76
C PHE A 24 -2.32 -13.84 -0.94
N PHE A 25 -2.13 -12.54 -1.19
CA PHE A 25 -1.17 -11.75 -0.43
C PHE A 25 -1.56 -11.66 1.03
N LYS A 26 -0.56 -11.81 1.89
CA LYS A 26 -0.71 -11.66 3.35
C LYS A 26 -0.81 -10.18 3.71
N GLU A 27 -1.80 -9.83 4.51
CA GLU A 27 -2.10 -8.46 4.93
C GLU A 27 -0.99 -7.82 5.78
N ARG A 28 -0.12 -8.64 6.38
CA ARG A 28 1.00 -8.19 7.21
C ARG A 28 1.97 -7.26 6.49
N ARG A 29 2.13 -7.41 5.16
CA ARG A 29 3.13 -6.64 4.40
C ARG A 29 2.72 -5.20 4.13
N LYS A 30 1.45 -4.86 4.24
CA LYS A 30 0.87 -3.55 3.90
C LYS A 30 1.34 -3.01 2.54
N CYS A 31 1.53 -3.92 1.59
CA CYS A 31 1.97 -3.65 0.23
C CYS A 31 1.27 -4.59 -0.74
N ASP A 32 0.57 -4.03 -1.71
CA ASP A 32 -0.15 -4.76 -2.77
C ASP A 32 0.59 -4.75 -4.12
N VAL A 33 1.81 -4.24 -4.13
CA VAL A 33 2.62 -4.11 -5.36
C VAL A 33 3.32 -5.44 -5.67
N VAL A 34 3.13 -5.91 -6.90
CA VAL A 34 3.73 -7.14 -7.46
C VAL A 34 4.81 -6.76 -8.47
N GLU A 35 5.65 -5.78 -8.14
CA GLU A 35 6.64 -5.27 -9.09
C GLU A 35 8.08 -5.46 -8.60
N ASN A 36 8.98 -5.72 -9.55
CA ASN A 36 10.43 -5.82 -9.32
C ASN A 36 11.16 -4.48 -9.51
N ASN A 37 10.42 -3.37 -9.52
CA ASN A 37 10.98 -2.05 -9.82
C ASN A 37 11.96 -1.56 -8.75
N MET A 38 11.77 -1.95 -7.48
CA MET A 38 12.70 -1.59 -6.41
C MET A 38 14.13 -2.13 -6.66
N CYS A 39 14.24 -3.39 -7.08
CA CYS A 39 15.54 -3.98 -7.40
C CYS A 39 16.19 -3.31 -8.61
N LYS A 40 15.41 -2.97 -9.63
CA LYS A 40 15.90 -2.24 -10.82
C LYS A 40 16.38 -0.84 -10.43
N THR A 41 15.61 -0.12 -9.65
CA THR A 41 15.97 1.22 -9.16
C THR A 41 17.22 1.18 -8.30
N PHE A 42 17.34 0.23 -7.36
CA PHE A 42 18.53 0.06 -6.54
C PHE A 42 19.76 -0.27 -7.40
N ASN A 43 19.63 -1.21 -8.33
CA ASN A 43 20.72 -1.58 -9.24
C ASN A 43 21.21 -0.41 -10.08
N SER A 44 20.30 0.41 -10.61
CA SER A 44 20.64 1.64 -11.32
C SER A 44 21.36 2.64 -10.41
N TRP A 45 20.89 2.77 -9.18
CA TRP A 45 21.44 3.73 -8.20
C TRP A 45 22.87 3.40 -7.77
N ILE A 46 23.25 2.12 -7.72
CA ILE A 46 24.60 1.68 -7.36
C ILE A 46 25.51 1.43 -8.58
N LEU A 47 25.05 1.66 -9.80
CA LEU A 47 25.74 1.28 -11.03
C LEU A 47 27.17 1.80 -11.08
N ALA A 48 27.39 3.08 -10.77
CA ALA A 48 28.71 3.68 -10.76
C ALA A 48 29.67 3.07 -9.70
N ALA A 49 29.13 2.61 -8.59
CA ALA A 49 29.92 1.98 -7.53
C ALA A 49 30.35 0.54 -7.87
N ARG A 50 29.59 -0.16 -8.74
CA ARG A 50 29.86 -1.58 -9.10
C ARG A 50 31.18 -1.82 -9.82
N PHE A 51 31.75 -0.79 -10.44
CA PHE A 51 33.02 -0.86 -11.17
C PHE A 51 34.24 -0.59 -10.28
N LYS A 52 34.04 -0.41 -8.99
CA LYS A 52 35.10 -0.11 -8.00
C LYS A 52 35.46 -1.35 -7.18
N SER A 53 36.56 -1.27 -6.42
CA SER A 53 36.88 -2.32 -5.48
C SER A 53 35.75 -2.54 -4.47
N ILE A 54 35.60 -3.76 -3.98
CA ILE A 54 34.49 -4.12 -3.08
C ILE A 54 34.37 -3.21 -1.86
N ILE A 55 35.49 -2.83 -1.27
CA ILE A 55 35.54 -1.93 -0.10
C ILE A 55 35.03 -0.54 -0.49
N THR A 56 35.50 0.02 -1.59
CA THR A 56 35.08 1.33 -2.08
C THR A 56 33.59 1.32 -2.49
N MET A 57 33.15 0.23 -3.12
CA MET A 57 31.75 0.06 -3.51
C MET A 57 30.82 0.07 -2.27
N LEU A 58 31.17 -0.71 -1.25
CA LEU A 58 30.36 -0.79 -0.03
C LEU A 58 30.34 0.55 0.72
N GLU A 59 31.46 1.25 0.79
CA GLU A 59 31.54 2.57 1.43
C GLU A 59 30.70 3.61 0.69
N GLU A 60 30.74 3.64 -0.64
CA GLU A 60 29.89 4.54 -1.43
C GLU A 60 28.41 4.25 -1.26
N ILE A 61 28.04 2.96 -1.24
CA ILE A 61 26.65 2.57 -0.97
C ILE A 61 26.24 3.05 0.43
N ARG A 62 27.07 2.80 1.43
CA ARG A 62 26.83 3.26 2.81
C ARG A 62 26.59 4.78 2.87
N VAL A 63 27.49 5.56 2.28
CA VAL A 63 27.38 7.02 2.27
C VAL A 63 26.11 7.48 1.54
N LYS A 64 25.79 6.87 0.41
CA LYS A 64 24.57 7.19 -0.33
C LYS A 64 23.31 6.89 0.49
N VAL A 65 23.26 5.73 1.17
CA VAL A 65 22.14 5.36 2.04
C VAL A 65 22.00 6.37 3.18
N MET A 66 23.09 6.70 3.88
CA MET A 66 23.07 7.67 4.98
C MET A 66 22.58 9.06 4.53
N LYS A 67 23.06 9.53 3.38
CA LYS A 67 22.57 10.80 2.79
C LYS A 67 21.08 10.74 2.48
N ARG A 68 20.62 9.63 1.91
CA ARG A 68 19.20 9.44 1.58
C ARG A 68 18.33 9.42 2.84
N MET A 69 18.75 8.71 3.87
CA MET A 69 18.04 8.67 5.15
C MET A 69 17.93 10.06 5.77
N ASN A 70 19.02 10.83 5.80
CA ASN A 70 19.00 12.20 6.31
C ASN A 70 18.05 13.11 5.51
N GLN A 71 18.06 13.02 4.18
CA GLN A 71 17.14 13.77 3.32
C GLN A 71 15.67 13.41 3.61
N LEU A 72 15.39 12.12 3.79
CA LEU A 72 14.05 11.64 4.09
C LEU A 72 13.58 12.10 5.47
N ARG A 73 14.48 12.11 6.46
CA ARG A 73 14.21 12.64 7.80
C ARG A 73 13.85 14.13 7.74
N GLN A 74 14.70 14.95 7.12
CA GLN A 74 14.43 16.38 6.95
C GLN A 74 13.13 16.66 6.18
N PHE A 75 12.81 15.81 5.20
CA PHE A 75 11.56 15.89 4.47
C PHE A 75 10.37 15.59 5.38
N SER A 76 10.45 14.53 6.19
CA SER A 76 9.35 14.14 7.09
C SER A 76 9.13 15.15 8.23
N GLU A 77 10.16 15.82 8.70
CA GLU A 77 10.06 16.89 9.72
C GLU A 77 9.15 18.03 9.25
N LYS A 78 9.11 18.29 7.93
CA LYS A 78 8.29 19.33 7.30
C LYS A 78 6.82 18.94 7.09
N TRP A 79 6.43 17.70 7.38
CA TRP A 79 5.03 17.29 7.21
C TRP A 79 4.15 18.00 8.23
N ILE A 80 3.10 18.62 7.72
CA ILE A 80 2.09 19.32 8.53
C ILE A 80 1.14 18.31 9.17
N ILE A 81 0.82 17.23 8.42
CA ILE A 81 -0.10 16.16 8.83
C ILE A 81 0.72 14.96 9.31
N ASP A 82 0.18 14.18 10.25
CA ASP A 82 0.83 12.98 10.82
C ASP A 82 0.95 11.80 9.83
N VAL A 83 0.48 11.95 8.62
CA VAL A 83 0.48 10.91 7.57
C VAL A 83 1.33 11.39 6.39
N SER A 84 2.01 10.45 5.70
CA SER A 84 2.89 10.81 4.59
C SER A 84 2.13 11.49 3.43
N PRO A 85 2.72 12.46 2.72
CA PRO A 85 2.09 13.13 1.58
C PRO A 85 1.62 12.15 0.49
N THR A 86 2.40 11.12 0.20
CA THR A 86 2.03 10.07 -0.76
C THR A 86 0.76 9.32 -0.33
N THR A 87 0.60 9.08 0.97
CA THR A 87 -0.62 8.44 1.51
C THR A 87 -1.82 9.38 1.37
N MET A 88 -1.63 10.68 1.57
CA MET A 88 -2.69 11.67 1.35
C MET A 88 -3.14 11.72 -0.11
N ASP A 89 -2.22 11.58 -1.06
CA ASP A 89 -2.57 11.49 -2.49
C ASP A 89 -3.37 10.22 -2.82
N ILE A 90 -3.04 9.09 -2.17
CA ILE A 90 -3.83 7.86 -2.29
C ILE A 90 -5.23 8.05 -1.67
N LEU A 91 -5.33 8.68 -0.51
CA LEU A 91 -6.62 8.96 0.12
C LEU A 91 -7.49 9.86 -0.75
N ARG A 92 -6.92 10.90 -1.40
CA ARG A 92 -7.68 11.75 -2.34
C ARG A 92 -8.23 10.93 -3.51
N LYS A 93 -7.42 10.07 -4.14
CA LYS A 93 -7.89 9.18 -5.21
C LYS A 93 -8.98 8.21 -4.74
N ASN A 94 -8.86 7.73 -3.51
CA ASN A 94 -9.87 6.86 -2.93
C ASN A 94 -11.16 7.65 -2.57
N ALA A 95 -11.06 8.96 -2.29
CA ALA A 95 -12.22 9.82 -2.06
C ALA A 95 -13.05 9.99 -3.34
N GLU A 96 -12.41 10.10 -4.51
CA GLU A 96 -13.11 10.12 -5.81
C GLU A 96 -13.95 8.87 -6.04
N ILE A 97 -13.50 7.71 -5.54
CA ILE A 97 -14.28 6.47 -5.55
C ILE A 97 -15.41 6.54 -4.53
N ALA A 98 -15.14 7.09 -3.36
CA ALA A 98 -16.12 7.22 -2.28
C ALA A 98 -17.32 8.08 -2.67
N ASP A 99 -17.12 9.10 -3.49
CA ASP A 99 -18.17 10.00 -3.97
C ASP A 99 -19.25 9.27 -4.83
N ASN A 100 -18.90 8.11 -5.41
CA ASN A 100 -19.81 7.30 -6.20
C ASN A 100 -20.45 6.16 -5.39
N CYS A 101 -20.14 6.03 -4.12
CA CYS A 101 -20.60 4.95 -3.26
C CYS A 101 -21.75 5.39 -2.36
N GLU A 102 -22.73 4.50 -2.17
CA GLU A 102 -23.85 4.70 -1.24
C GLU A 102 -23.72 3.80 -0.02
N VAL A 103 -23.91 4.37 1.18
CA VAL A 103 -23.93 3.61 2.43
C VAL A 103 -25.32 3.03 2.66
N LYS A 104 -25.37 1.70 2.88
CA LYS A 104 -26.53 1.04 3.44
C LYS A 104 -26.14 0.43 4.78
N PHE A 105 -26.74 0.94 5.84
CA PHE A 105 -26.42 0.51 7.19
C PHE A 105 -26.92 -0.92 7.45
N SER A 106 -26.07 -1.79 7.99
CA SER A 106 -26.42 -3.18 8.28
C SER A 106 -26.13 -3.61 9.73
N GLY A 107 -25.64 -2.73 10.59
CA GLY A 107 -25.30 -3.06 11.97
C GLY A 107 -24.46 -1.97 12.64
N ASP A 108 -24.02 -2.18 13.88
CA ASP A 108 -23.33 -1.15 14.68
C ASP A 108 -22.06 -0.59 14.03
N LEU A 109 -21.23 -1.46 13.45
CA LEU A 109 -19.95 -1.09 12.81
C LEU A 109 -19.72 -1.82 11.49
N ASP A 110 -20.68 -2.63 11.02
CA ASP A 110 -20.67 -3.29 9.74
C ASP A 110 -21.56 -2.52 8.76
N PHE A 111 -21.03 -2.17 7.60
CA PHE A 111 -21.70 -1.37 6.60
C PHE A 111 -21.69 -2.07 5.25
N GLU A 112 -22.83 -2.12 4.58
CA GLU A 112 -22.93 -2.47 3.17
C GLU A 112 -22.77 -1.21 2.34
N ILE A 113 -21.80 -1.22 1.44
CA ILE A 113 -21.50 -0.12 0.53
C ILE A 113 -21.87 -0.55 -0.89
N HIS A 114 -22.72 0.23 -1.54
CA HIS A 114 -23.06 0.06 -2.94
C HIS A 114 -22.11 0.88 -3.81
N ASP A 115 -21.36 0.16 -4.66
CA ASP A 115 -20.51 0.70 -5.72
C ASP A 115 -20.93 -0.01 -7.02
N PRO A 116 -21.94 0.52 -7.74
CA PRO A 116 -22.51 -0.19 -8.87
C PRO A 116 -21.48 -0.63 -9.92
N PRO A 117 -21.52 -1.87 -10.41
CA PRO A 117 -22.53 -2.90 -10.15
C PRO A 117 -22.26 -3.77 -8.91
N TYR A 118 -21.30 -3.44 -8.09
CA TYR A 118 -20.84 -4.26 -6.96
C TYR A 118 -21.38 -3.78 -5.62
N LYS A 119 -21.27 -4.68 -4.64
CA LYS A 119 -21.55 -4.42 -3.23
C LYS A 119 -20.36 -4.82 -2.39
N HIS A 120 -20.05 -4.04 -1.38
CA HIS A 120 -18.94 -4.28 -0.50
C HIS A 120 -19.37 -4.18 0.97
N VAL A 121 -18.76 -4.99 1.82
CA VAL A 121 -18.94 -4.93 3.27
C VAL A 121 -17.70 -4.33 3.90
N VAL A 122 -17.92 -3.36 4.77
CA VAL A 122 -16.86 -2.66 5.51
C VAL A 122 -17.08 -2.85 7.01
N ASP A 123 -16.08 -3.38 7.71
CA ASP A 123 -16.01 -3.45 9.18
C ASP A 123 -14.99 -2.43 9.65
N LEU A 124 -15.45 -1.33 10.24
CA LEU A 124 -14.57 -0.25 10.73
C LEU A 124 -13.76 -0.66 11.96
N LYS A 125 -14.29 -1.56 12.81
CA LYS A 125 -13.60 -2.02 14.02
C LYS A 125 -12.38 -2.88 13.67
N LYS A 126 -12.56 -3.80 12.75
CA LYS A 126 -11.48 -4.67 12.27
C LYS A 126 -10.59 -4.00 11.21
N LYS A 127 -11.01 -2.82 10.70
CA LYS A 127 -10.34 -2.11 9.59
C LYS A 127 -10.23 -2.97 8.33
N VAL A 128 -11.33 -3.59 7.94
CA VAL A 128 -11.40 -4.47 6.77
C VAL A 128 -12.51 -4.08 5.81
N CYS A 129 -12.28 -4.34 4.54
CA CYS A 129 -13.28 -4.21 3.48
C CYS A 129 -13.26 -5.47 2.60
N SER A 130 -14.41 -5.93 2.12
CA SER A 130 -14.49 -7.10 1.25
C SER A 130 -13.71 -6.94 -0.06
N CYS A 131 -13.42 -5.71 -0.53
CA CYS A 131 -12.53 -5.46 -1.66
C CYS A 131 -11.04 -5.76 -1.37
N ARG A 132 -10.66 -5.99 -0.12
CA ARG A 132 -9.32 -6.29 0.39
C ARG A 132 -8.28 -5.19 0.20
N SER A 133 -8.57 -4.08 -0.48
CA SER A 133 -7.60 -3.03 -0.74
C SER A 133 -7.08 -2.39 0.54
N TRP A 134 -7.98 -2.16 1.52
CA TRP A 134 -7.60 -1.57 2.81
C TRP A 134 -6.62 -2.46 3.59
N GLN A 135 -6.94 -3.73 3.76
CA GLN A 135 -6.07 -4.66 4.50
C GLN A 135 -4.70 -4.82 3.87
N LEU A 136 -4.66 -4.89 2.53
CA LEU A 136 -3.43 -5.08 1.78
C LEU A 136 -2.53 -3.86 1.80
N LYS A 137 -3.12 -2.65 1.67
CA LYS A 137 -2.36 -1.39 1.64
C LYS A 137 -2.14 -0.78 3.02
N GLY A 138 -3.03 -1.03 3.98
CA GLY A 138 -3.06 -0.31 5.24
C GLY A 138 -3.61 1.12 5.14
N ILE A 139 -4.20 1.46 3.99
CA ILE A 139 -4.81 2.77 3.69
C ILE A 139 -6.28 2.52 3.36
N PRO A 140 -7.24 3.26 3.98
CA PRO A 140 -8.65 3.11 3.70
C PRO A 140 -8.95 3.20 2.20
N CYS A 141 -9.68 2.22 1.67
CA CYS A 141 -10.19 2.24 0.29
C CYS A 141 -11.39 3.18 0.16
N GLY A 142 -11.86 3.44 -1.06
CA GLY A 142 -13.04 4.29 -1.29
C GLY A 142 -14.26 3.86 -0.47
N HIS A 143 -14.59 2.58 -0.44
CA HIS A 143 -15.70 2.04 0.36
C HIS A 143 -15.55 2.31 1.86
N ALA A 144 -14.32 2.18 2.40
CA ALA A 144 -14.04 2.50 3.79
C ALA A 144 -14.14 4.01 4.05
N LEU A 145 -13.67 4.84 3.12
CA LEU A 145 -13.81 6.30 3.23
C LEU A 145 -15.26 6.75 3.28
N THR A 146 -16.12 6.21 2.40
CA THR A 146 -17.58 6.48 2.43
C THR A 146 -18.16 6.21 3.82
N THR A 147 -17.75 5.12 4.45
CA THR A 147 -18.23 4.74 5.79
C THR A 147 -17.67 5.64 6.89
N ILE A 148 -16.38 6.00 6.80
CA ILE A 148 -15.72 6.88 7.77
C ILE A 148 -16.34 8.29 7.71
N HIS A 149 -16.58 8.81 6.50
CA HIS A 149 -17.26 10.09 6.30
C HIS A 149 -18.72 10.05 6.80
N TYR A 150 -19.45 8.95 6.57
CA TYR A 150 -20.81 8.77 7.08
C TYR A 150 -20.87 8.85 8.62
N LYS A 151 -19.82 8.42 9.32
CA LYS A 151 -19.68 8.52 10.77
C LYS A 151 -19.05 9.82 11.25
N ASP A 152 -18.65 10.70 10.35
CA ASP A 152 -17.93 11.94 10.65
C ASP A 152 -16.64 11.70 11.48
N TRP A 153 -15.92 10.62 11.13
CA TRP A 153 -14.68 10.27 11.82
C TRP A 153 -13.45 10.73 11.04
N VAL A 154 -12.35 10.92 11.77
CA VAL A 154 -11.06 11.36 11.19
C VAL A 154 -10.40 10.23 10.41
N VAL A 155 -10.25 10.40 9.10
CA VAL A 155 -9.74 9.39 8.15
C VAL A 155 -8.33 8.93 8.52
N GLU A 156 -7.45 9.83 8.95
CA GLU A 156 -6.04 9.58 9.27
C GLU A 156 -5.89 8.60 10.45
N SER A 157 -6.90 8.48 11.32
CA SER A 157 -6.91 7.52 12.43
C SER A 157 -7.04 6.06 11.96
N PHE A 158 -7.54 5.88 10.74
CA PHE A 158 -7.74 4.57 10.12
C PHE A 158 -6.57 4.14 9.21
N VAL A 159 -5.62 5.02 8.96
CA VAL A 159 -4.38 4.70 8.24
C VAL A 159 -3.45 3.88 9.13
N ASP A 160 -2.79 2.88 8.56
CA ASP A 160 -1.85 2.02 9.28
C ASP A 160 -0.64 2.83 9.79
N HIS A 161 -0.13 2.42 10.96
CA HIS A 161 0.99 3.10 11.64
C HIS A 161 2.25 3.21 10.79
N CYS A 162 2.48 2.28 9.85
CA CYS A 162 3.65 2.30 8.97
C CYS A 162 3.74 3.55 8.08
N TYR A 163 2.62 4.25 7.87
CA TYR A 163 2.57 5.50 7.08
C TYR A 163 2.61 6.77 7.92
N LYS A 164 2.69 6.62 9.24
CA LYS A 164 2.72 7.77 10.15
C LYS A 164 4.11 8.37 10.26
N LYS A 165 4.14 9.68 10.47
CA LYS A 165 5.36 10.48 10.65
C LYS A 165 6.29 9.89 11.71
N GLU A 166 5.74 9.47 12.85
CA GLU A 166 6.51 8.88 13.95
C GLU A 166 7.27 7.61 13.53
N THR A 167 6.58 6.70 12.82
CA THR A 167 7.21 5.47 12.32
C THR A 167 8.29 5.76 11.30
N TYR A 168 8.03 6.74 10.44
CA TYR A 168 8.98 7.17 9.42
C TYR A 168 10.26 7.76 10.04
N LEU A 169 10.12 8.60 11.06
CA LEU A 169 11.24 9.18 11.79
C LEU A 169 12.04 8.16 12.59
N LYS A 170 11.39 7.10 13.11
CA LYS A 170 12.10 5.99 13.79
C LYS A 170 12.91 5.12 12.84
N ALA A 171 12.50 5.01 11.58
CA ALA A 171 13.16 4.21 10.56
C ALA A 171 14.29 4.96 9.83
N SER A 172 14.39 6.27 10.01
CA SER A 172 15.39 7.19 9.45
C SER A 172 16.41 7.52 10.50
#